data_a2a19aad9fcdcc98b12c62dbfae812ce
#
_entry.id   a2a19aad9fcdcc98b12c62dbfae812ce
#
_cell.length_a   1.000
_cell.length_b   1.000
_cell.length_c   1.000
_cell.angle_alpha   90.00
_cell.angle_beta   90.00
_cell.angle_gamma   90.00
#
_symmetry.space_group_name_H-M   'P 1'
#
loop_
_entity.id
_entity.type
_entity.pdbx_description
1 polymer ?
#
loop_
_entity_poly.entity_id
_entity_poly.type
_entity_poly.pdbx_seq_one_letter_code
_entity_poly.pdbx_strand_id
1 'polypeptide(L)' 'MKDYYQILGVPTDATPELIKAVYKALVKLYHPDVFQGDSKFAQKKLQSINEAFEILSNEVKRGKYNEQRTTIRTP' A
#
# COMPACT_ATOMS: atom_id res chain seq x y z
N MET A 1 -6.92 11.46 4.57
CA MET A 1 -5.65 10.70 4.47
C MET A 1 -5.95 9.28 3.99
N LYS A 2 -5.14 8.77 3.08
CA LYS A 2 -5.31 7.41 2.57
C LYS A 2 -4.84 6.38 3.60
N ASP A 3 -5.55 5.28 3.69
CA ASP A 3 -5.14 4.17 4.54
C ASP A 3 -4.26 3.21 3.73
N TYR A 4 -2.95 3.42 3.83
CA TYR A 4 -1.99 2.63 3.07
C TYR A 4 -1.97 1.16 3.50
N TYR A 5 -2.25 0.88 4.77
CA TYR A 5 -2.34 -0.50 5.24
C TYR A 5 -3.51 -1.21 4.59
N GLN A 6 -4.64 -0.52 4.46
CA GLN A 6 -5.82 -1.10 3.82
C GLN A 6 -5.59 -1.29 2.32
N ILE A 7 -4.89 -0.34 1.68
CA ILE A 7 -4.58 -0.45 0.25
C ILE A 7 -3.78 -1.73 -0.04
N LEU A 8 -2.80 -2.03 0.81
CA LEU A 8 -2.02 -3.26 0.66
C LEU A 8 -2.73 -4.48 1.24
N GLY A 9 -3.74 -4.27 2.09
CA GLY A 9 -4.44 -5.38 2.72
C GLY A 9 -3.63 -6.05 3.82
N VAL A 10 -2.81 -5.27 4.52
CA VAL A 10 -1.97 -5.79 5.61
C VAL A 10 -2.36 -5.15 6.93
N PRO A 11 -2.09 -5.81 8.06
CA PRO A 11 -2.35 -5.21 9.37
C PRO A 11 -1.37 -4.08 9.66
N THR A 12 -1.73 -3.21 10.61
CA THR A 12 -0.89 -2.04 10.95
C THR A 12 0.43 -2.43 11.59
N ASP A 13 0.53 -3.64 12.11
CA ASP A 13 1.77 -4.17 12.69
C ASP A 13 2.53 -5.10 11.72
N ALA A 14 2.20 -5.04 10.43
CA ALA A 14 2.85 -5.88 9.43
C ALA A 14 4.36 -5.66 9.42
N THR A 15 5.10 -6.75 9.29
CA THR A 15 6.56 -6.67 9.17
C THR A 15 6.95 -6.13 7.80
N PRO A 16 8.17 -5.56 7.67
CA PRO A 16 8.66 -5.13 6.35
C PRO A 16 8.65 -6.28 5.33
N GLU A 17 8.94 -7.49 5.78
CA GLU A 17 8.95 -8.67 4.91
C GLU A 17 7.55 -8.96 4.37
N LEU A 18 6.53 -8.87 5.22
CA LEU A 18 5.15 -9.08 4.78
C LEU A 18 4.72 -8.00 3.80
N ILE A 19 5.04 -6.74 4.10
CA ILE A 19 4.70 -5.62 3.23
C ILE A 19 5.30 -5.83 1.83
N LYS A 20 6.56 -6.25 1.79
CA LYS A 20 7.25 -6.50 0.52
C LYS A 20 6.63 -7.67 -0.25
N ALA A 21 6.31 -8.75 0.45
CA ALA A 21 5.70 -9.93 -0.17
C ALA A 21 4.33 -9.60 -0.77
N VAL A 22 3.51 -8.87 -0.01
CA VAL A 22 2.18 -8.47 -0.47
C VAL A 22 2.30 -7.52 -1.66
N TYR A 23 3.22 -6.57 -1.60
CA TYR A 23 3.44 -5.64 -2.71
C TYR A 23 3.75 -6.39 -4.01
N LYS A 24 4.67 -7.35 -3.96
CA LYS A 24 5.03 -8.14 -5.14
C LYS A 24 3.84 -8.90 -5.69
N ALA A 25 3.04 -9.49 -4.82
CA ALA A 25 1.85 -10.24 -5.23
C ALA A 25 0.83 -9.31 -5.89
N LEU A 26 0.61 -8.13 -5.32
CA LEU A 26 -0.35 -7.18 -5.87
C LEU A 26 0.10 -6.61 -7.21
N VAL A 27 1.40 -6.37 -7.38
CA VAL A 27 1.92 -5.91 -8.67
C VAL A 27 1.65 -6.93 -9.75
N LYS A 28 1.87 -8.21 -9.47
CA LYS A 28 1.58 -9.27 -10.43
C LYS A 28 0.10 -9.34 -10.76
N LEU A 29 -0.74 -9.19 -9.74
CA LEU A 29 -2.20 -9.31 -9.91
C LEU A 29 -2.77 -8.18 -10.75
N TYR A 30 -2.30 -6.96 -10.56
CA TYR A 30 -2.84 -5.78 -11.23
C TYR A 30 -1.99 -5.25 -12.37
N HIS A 31 -1.00 -6.01 -12.81
CA HIS A 31 -0.18 -5.59 -13.96
C HIS A 31 -1.08 -5.52 -15.21
N PRO A 32 -1.03 -4.39 -15.95
CA PRO A 32 -1.94 -4.22 -17.11
C PRO A 32 -1.84 -5.32 -18.15
N ASP A 33 -0.66 -5.92 -18.33
CA ASP A 33 -0.45 -6.99 -19.31
C ASP A 33 -1.11 -8.29 -18.89
N VAL A 34 -1.37 -8.47 -17.60
CA VAL A 34 -1.90 -9.72 -17.04
C VAL A 34 -3.35 -9.57 -16.60
N PHE A 35 -3.71 -8.38 -16.12
CA PHE A 35 -5.03 -8.13 -15.58
C PHE A 35 -6.11 -8.27 -16.64
N GLN A 36 -7.08 -9.14 -16.38
CA GLN A 36 -8.18 -9.37 -17.32
C GLN A 36 -9.35 -8.50 -16.92
N GLY A 37 -9.42 -7.33 -17.53
CA GLY A 37 -10.47 -6.38 -17.25
C GLY A 37 -10.04 -5.01 -17.73
N ASP A 38 -10.56 -3.97 -17.08
CA ASP A 38 -10.25 -2.61 -17.46
C ASP A 38 -8.80 -2.26 -17.08
N SER A 39 -7.97 -2.01 -18.09
CA SER A 39 -6.57 -1.68 -17.86
C SER A 39 -6.41 -0.37 -17.10
N LYS A 40 -7.35 0.57 -17.26
CA LYS A 40 -7.31 1.82 -16.48
C LYS A 40 -7.52 1.57 -15.00
N PHE A 41 -8.41 0.64 -14.67
CA PHE A 41 -8.62 0.24 -13.29
C PHE A 41 -7.35 -0.37 -12.70
N ALA A 42 -6.69 -1.26 -13.46
CA ALA A 42 -5.44 -1.89 -13.02
C ALA A 42 -4.35 -0.85 -12.81
N GLN A 43 -4.22 0.13 -13.70
CA GLN A 43 -3.23 1.19 -13.57
C GLN A 43 -3.46 2.04 -12.32
N LYS A 44 -4.71 2.40 -12.05
CA LYS A 44 -5.04 3.17 -10.84
C LYS A 44 -4.75 2.37 -9.58
N LYS A 45 -5.06 1.08 -9.60
CA LYS A 45 -4.75 0.21 -8.46
C LYS A 45 -3.24 0.15 -8.24
N LEU A 46 -2.46 -0.05 -9.29
CA LEU A 46 -1.01 -0.09 -9.16
C LEU A 46 -0.44 1.22 -8.64
N GLN A 47 -0.98 2.34 -9.09
CA GLN A 47 -0.55 3.65 -8.60
C GLN A 47 -0.74 3.76 -7.09
N SER A 48 -1.90 3.36 -6.60
CA SER A 48 -2.19 3.37 -5.16
C SER A 48 -1.29 2.40 -4.39
N ILE A 49 -1.09 1.21 -4.96
CA ILE A 49 -0.24 0.18 -4.36
C ILE A 49 1.21 0.67 -4.26
N ASN A 50 1.72 1.29 -5.33
CA ASN A 50 3.08 1.83 -5.33
C ASN A 50 3.24 2.94 -4.29
N GLU A 51 2.26 3.83 -4.20
CA GLU A 51 2.26 4.90 -3.22
C GLU A 51 2.28 4.35 -1.80
N ALA A 52 1.42 3.37 -1.52
CA ALA A 52 1.37 2.74 -0.20
C ALA A 52 2.70 2.06 0.13
N PHE A 53 3.25 1.34 -0.82
CA PHE A 53 4.52 0.65 -0.62
C PHE A 53 5.66 1.63 -0.36
N GLU A 54 5.70 2.74 -1.09
CA GLU A 54 6.74 3.75 -0.91
C GLU A 54 6.75 4.26 0.53
N ILE A 55 5.58 4.49 1.10
CA ILE A 55 5.46 4.98 2.46
C ILE A 55 5.74 3.87 3.48
N LEU A 56 5.12 2.72 3.31
CA LEU A 56 5.18 1.67 4.32
C LEU A 56 6.48 0.87 4.30
N SER A 57 7.22 0.88 3.19
CA SER A 57 8.49 0.17 3.10
C SER A 57 9.67 1.00 3.60
N ASN A 58 9.49 2.30 3.78
CA ASN A 58 10.52 3.19 4.30
C ASN A 58 10.26 3.42 5.79
N GLU A 59 11.22 3.02 6.62
CA GLU A 59 11.06 3.07 8.07
C GLU A 59 10.73 4.48 8.58
N VAL A 60 11.40 5.49 8.06
CA VAL A 60 11.18 6.87 8.47
C VAL A 60 9.80 7.37 8.01
N LYS A 61 9.47 7.13 6.75
CA LYS A 61 8.19 7.56 6.20
C LYS A 61 7.03 6.83 6.88
N ARG A 62 7.20 5.54 7.15
CA ARG A 62 6.19 4.76 7.84
C ARG A 62 5.95 5.28 9.25
N GLY A 63 7.02 5.63 9.96
CA GLY A 63 6.92 6.20 11.29
C GLY A 63 6.14 7.51 11.29
N LYS A 64 6.45 8.39 10.36
CA LYS A 64 5.73 9.66 10.23
C LYS A 64 4.26 9.45 9.88
N TYR A 65 3.99 8.53 8.99
CA TYR A 65 2.62 8.20 8.61
C TYR A 65 1.84 7.67 9.79
N ASN A 66 2.44 6.78 10.58
CA ASN A 66 1.79 6.23 11.77
C ASN A 66 1.49 7.32 12.80
N GLU A 67 2.39 8.26 12.98
CA GLU A 67 2.17 9.41 13.87
C GLU A 67 0.98 10.24 13.41
N GLN A 68 0.92 10.54 12.12
CA GLN A 68 -0.18 11.32 11.56
C GLN A 68 -1.51 10.62 11.72
N ARG A 69 -1.54 9.31 11.53
CA ARG A 69 -2.76 8.53 11.72
C ARG A 69 -3.25 8.62 13.16
N THR A 70 -2.33 8.46 14.11
CA THR A 70 -2.66 8.53 15.52
C THR A 70 -3.19 9.91 15.90
N THR A 71 -2.52 10.95 15.43
CA THR A 71 -2.94 12.33 15.70
C THR A 71 -4.34 12.62 15.16
N ILE A 72 -4.60 12.18 13.93
CA ILE A 72 -5.90 12.40 13.30
C ILE A 72 -7.00 11.65 14.04
N ARG A 73 -6.70 10.47 14.56
CA ARG A 73 -7.69 9.63 15.23
C ARG A 73 -7.93 10.03 16.68
N THR A 74 -7.09 10.86 17.25
CA THR A 74 -7.26 11.33 18.61
C THR A 74 -8.29 12.46 18.61
N PRO A 75 -9.40 12.30 19.34
CA PRO A 75 -10.43 13.35 19.41
C PRO A 75 -9.92 14.62 20.06
#